data_1d9420ef918f57ecdbc4370ffd56d9e6
#
_entry.id   1d9420ef918f57ecdbc4370ffd56d9e6
#
_cell.length_a   1.000
_cell.length_b   1.000
_cell.length_c   1.000
_cell.angle_alpha   90.00
_cell.angle_beta   90.00
_cell.angle_gamma   90.00
#
_symmetry.space_group_name_H-M   'P 1'
#
loop_
_entity.id
_entity.type
_entity.pdbx_description
1 polymer ?
#
loop_
_entity_poly.entity_id
_entity_poly.type
_entity_poly.pdbx_seq_one_letter_code
_entity_poly.pdbx_strand_id
1 'polypeptide(L)'
;MTGLWIQPTGAALAADVHGVDLSQPVNDEVFARIAEAWAEHLVLRFSGQKLDDRMLMQFSARFGELDRVPISAASLDRADSDVIDEAREWVAVIASVKKDGKAIGSLGNYELVWHTDMSYNELPPRASLLYSLEVPAHGGNTGFLNMYCLLYTSPSPRD
;
A
#
# COMPACT_ATOMS: atom_id res chain seq x y z
N MET A 1 -22.26 -5.25 17.24
CA MET A 1 -21.18 -4.39 16.73
C MET A 1 -19.87 -5.12 17.03
N THR A 2 -19.25 -5.75 16.04
CA THR A 2 -17.92 -6.33 16.18
C THR A 2 -16.95 -5.15 16.22
N GLY A 3 -16.40 -4.86 17.41
CA GLY A 3 -15.47 -3.74 17.57
C GLY A 3 -14.16 -3.98 16.80
N LEU A 4 -13.46 -2.89 16.43
CA LEU A 4 -12.11 -2.96 15.85
C LEU A 4 -11.19 -3.77 16.79
N TRP A 5 -10.47 -4.75 16.23
CA TRP A 5 -9.41 -5.47 16.93
C TRP A 5 -8.21 -5.75 16.02
N ILE A 6 -7.04 -5.75 16.62
CA ILE A 6 -5.75 -5.88 15.94
C ILE A 6 -5.16 -7.24 16.32
N GLN A 7 -4.77 -8.01 15.34
CA GLN A 7 -4.15 -9.32 15.52
C GLN A 7 -2.73 -9.31 14.96
N PRO A 8 -1.69 -9.25 15.81
CA PRO A 8 -0.32 -9.40 15.37
C PRO A 8 -0.09 -10.74 14.66
N THR A 9 0.74 -10.74 13.61
CA THR A 9 1.08 -11.97 12.87
C THR A 9 1.99 -12.92 13.65
N GLY A 10 2.62 -12.45 14.73
CA GLY A 10 3.66 -13.18 15.47
C GLY A 10 5.05 -13.12 14.82
N ALA A 11 5.19 -12.48 13.66
CA ALA A 11 6.47 -12.21 13.00
C ALA A 11 7.08 -10.87 13.47
N ALA A 12 8.23 -10.50 12.90
CA ALA A 12 8.95 -9.26 13.25
C ALA A 12 8.19 -7.96 12.87
N LEU A 13 7.11 -8.07 12.12
CA LEU A 13 6.22 -7.00 11.71
C LEU A 13 4.87 -7.57 11.28
N ALA A 14 3.92 -6.68 11.03
CA ALA A 14 2.58 -6.85 10.51
C ALA A 14 1.53 -7.33 11.52
N ALA A 15 0.33 -6.77 11.33
CA ALA A 15 -0.88 -7.18 12.02
C ALA A 15 -2.09 -7.16 11.09
N ASP A 16 -3.06 -8.02 11.38
CA ASP A 16 -4.38 -8.01 10.74
C ASP A 16 -5.33 -7.08 11.49
N VAL A 17 -6.06 -6.26 10.74
CA VAL A 17 -7.06 -5.35 11.26
C VAL A 17 -8.45 -5.89 10.92
N HIS A 18 -9.26 -6.09 11.93
CA HIS A 18 -10.60 -6.64 11.81
C HIS A 18 -11.65 -5.69 12.37
N GLY A 19 -12.91 -5.88 11.95
CA GLY A 19 -14.06 -5.14 12.49
C GLY A 19 -14.17 -3.70 11.98
N VAL A 20 -13.51 -3.36 10.88
CA VAL A 20 -13.65 -2.08 10.18
C VAL A 20 -14.02 -2.32 8.72
N ASP A 21 -14.89 -1.47 8.19
CA ASP A 21 -15.27 -1.38 6.79
C ASP A 21 -14.75 -0.05 6.24
N LEU A 22 -13.71 -0.12 5.43
CA LEU A 22 -13.06 1.06 4.83
C LEU A 22 -13.85 1.66 3.66
N SER A 23 -14.92 1.01 3.21
CA SER A 23 -15.89 1.59 2.25
C SER A 23 -16.75 2.68 2.89
N GLN A 24 -16.76 2.75 4.23
CA GLN A 24 -17.47 3.74 5.01
C GLN A 24 -16.50 4.73 5.65
N PRO A 25 -16.93 5.97 5.94
CA PRO A 25 -16.11 6.92 6.67
C PRO A 25 -15.66 6.35 8.02
N VAL A 26 -14.36 6.28 8.23
CA VAL A 26 -13.76 5.83 9.48
C VAL A 26 -13.73 7.01 10.46
N ASN A 27 -14.36 6.88 11.63
CA ASN A 27 -14.34 7.92 12.64
C ASN A 27 -12.94 8.10 13.26
N ASP A 28 -12.72 9.23 13.93
CA ASP A 28 -11.39 9.61 14.44
C ASP A 28 -10.87 8.66 15.52
N GLU A 29 -11.73 8.12 16.37
CA GLU A 29 -11.33 7.16 17.41
C GLU A 29 -10.82 5.86 16.80
N VAL A 30 -11.54 5.31 15.82
CA VAL A 30 -11.13 4.09 15.08
C VAL A 30 -9.85 4.34 14.30
N PHE A 31 -9.76 5.50 13.65
CA PHE A 31 -8.55 5.85 12.90
C PHE A 31 -7.32 6.01 13.80
N ALA A 32 -7.46 6.64 14.96
CA ALA A 32 -6.36 6.78 15.92
C ALA A 32 -5.82 5.40 16.33
N ARG A 33 -6.69 4.43 16.61
CA ARG A 33 -6.29 3.06 16.93
C ARG A 33 -5.60 2.34 15.75
N ILE A 34 -6.04 2.61 14.52
CA ILE A 34 -5.38 2.10 13.30
C ILE A 34 -3.97 2.71 13.17
N ALA A 35 -3.84 4.02 13.39
CA ALA A 35 -2.57 4.71 13.31
C ALA A 35 -1.57 4.24 14.40
N GLU A 36 -2.04 4.01 15.62
CA GLU A 36 -1.25 3.41 16.71
C GLU A 36 -0.78 2.00 16.34
N ALA A 37 -1.68 1.16 15.85
CA ALA A 37 -1.35 -0.20 15.41
C ALA A 37 -0.35 -0.19 14.25
N TRP A 38 -0.46 0.76 13.33
CA TRP A 38 0.50 0.92 12.24
C TRP A 38 1.89 1.32 12.75
N ALA A 39 1.95 2.26 13.69
CA ALA A 39 3.22 2.66 14.31
C ALA A 39 3.90 1.50 15.05
N GLU A 40 3.13 0.60 15.68
CA GLU A 40 3.65 -0.57 16.39
C GLU A 40 4.06 -1.70 15.46
N HIS A 41 3.22 -2.02 14.47
CA HIS A 41 3.37 -3.22 13.63
C HIS A 41 3.95 -2.95 12.24
N LEU A 42 4.11 -1.69 11.82
CA LEU A 42 4.71 -1.20 10.57
C LEU A 42 3.94 -1.56 9.29
N VAL A 43 3.26 -2.68 9.25
CA VAL A 43 2.39 -3.13 8.14
C VAL A 43 1.05 -3.56 8.71
N LEU A 44 -0.04 -3.08 8.12
CA LEU A 44 -1.39 -3.51 8.47
C LEU A 44 -2.07 -4.15 7.27
N ARG A 45 -2.76 -5.27 7.49
CA ARG A 45 -3.57 -5.94 6.49
C ARG A 45 -5.05 -5.85 6.84
N PHE A 46 -5.85 -5.37 5.89
CA PHE A 46 -7.30 -5.24 5.98
C PHE A 46 -7.95 -6.21 4.99
N SER A 47 -8.34 -7.37 5.48
CA SER A 47 -8.92 -8.41 4.62
C SER A 47 -10.39 -8.14 4.29
N GLY A 48 -10.84 -8.57 3.09
CA GLY A 48 -12.24 -8.55 2.70
C GLY A 48 -12.82 -7.17 2.39
N GLN A 49 -11.99 -6.14 2.23
CA GLN A 49 -12.42 -4.80 1.87
C GLN A 49 -12.90 -4.74 0.41
N LYS A 50 -13.90 -3.88 0.15
CA LYS A 50 -14.41 -3.59 -1.19
C LYS A 50 -14.35 -2.07 -1.39
N LEU A 51 -13.29 -1.62 -2.04
CA LEU A 51 -13.01 -0.20 -2.22
C LEU A 51 -13.07 0.16 -3.71
N ASP A 52 -13.59 1.34 -4.00
CA ASP A 52 -13.30 2.05 -5.22
C ASP A 52 -12.11 3.00 -5.02
N ASP A 53 -11.67 3.67 -6.09
CA ASP A 53 -10.52 4.59 -6.03
C ASP A 53 -10.75 5.77 -5.10
N ARG A 54 -11.98 6.28 -5.02
CA ARG A 54 -12.33 7.39 -4.11
C ARG A 54 -12.25 6.98 -2.66
N MET A 55 -12.75 5.80 -2.32
CA MET A 55 -12.67 5.25 -0.97
C MET A 55 -11.21 5.01 -0.57
N LEU A 56 -10.40 4.46 -1.48
CA LEU A 56 -8.98 4.28 -1.26
C LEU A 56 -8.27 5.62 -0.99
N MET A 57 -8.52 6.63 -1.83
CA MET A 57 -7.96 7.98 -1.65
C MET A 57 -8.41 8.63 -0.34
N GLN A 58 -9.70 8.55 0.00
CA GLN A 58 -10.24 9.10 1.24
C GLN A 58 -9.60 8.49 2.48
N PHE A 59 -9.43 7.18 2.48
CA PHE A 59 -8.75 6.50 3.58
C PHE A 59 -7.25 6.86 3.61
N SER A 60 -6.58 6.88 2.46
CA SER A 60 -5.17 7.25 2.35
C SER A 60 -4.91 8.67 2.87
N ALA A 61 -5.77 9.62 2.55
CA ALA A 61 -5.66 11.01 2.98
C ALA A 61 -5.70 11.19 4.50
N ARG A 62 -6.18 10.20 5.25
CA ARG A 62 -6.15 10.21 6.72
C ARG A 62 -4.72 10.11 7.29
N PHE A 63 -3.77 9.55 6.54
CA PHE A 63 -2.37 9.41 6.96
C PHE A 63 -1.52 10.63 6.64
N GLY A 64 -2.00 11.51 5.77
CA GLY A 64 -1.30 12.72 5.33
C GLY A 64 -1.77 13.21 3.98
N GLU A 65 -1.06 14.20 3.43
CA GLU A 65 -1.28 14.67 2.07
C GLU A 65 -0.96 13.55 1.07
N LEU A 66 -1.78 13.43 0.02
CA LEU A 66 -1.56 12.42 -1.02
C LEU A 66 -0.41 12.84 -1.92
N ASP A 67 0.49 11.93 -2.20
CA ASP A 67 1.55 12.12 -3.18
C ASP A 67 1.07 11.80 -4.59
N ARG A 68 1.59 12.54 -5.56
CA ARG A 68 1.31 12.27 -6.97
C ARG A 68 2.01 11.01 -7.44
N VAL A 69 1.32 10.26 -8.27
CA VAL A 69 1.90 9.08 -8.91
C VAL A 69 3.15 9.46 -9.71
N PRO A 70 4.27 8.72 -9.61
CA PRO A 70 5.49 8.99 -10.36
C PRO A 70 5.25 9.15 -11.87
N ILE A 71 5.96 10.07 -12.51
CA ILE A 71 5.81 10.39 -13.95
C ILE A 71 5.95 9.14 -14.82
N SER A 72 6.83 8.20 -14.45
CA SER A 72 7.00 6.93 -15.17
C SER A 72 5.73 6.07 -15.20
N ALA A 73 4.94 6.11 -14.13
CA ALA A 73 3.64 5.46 -14.07
C ALA A 73 2.54 6.33 -14.72
N ALA A 74 2.71 7.64 -14.74
CA ALA A 74 1.81 8.59 -15.40
C ALA A 74 1.91 8.57 -16.93
N SER A 75 3.07 8.19 -17.48
CA SER A 75 3.33 8.15 -18.93
C SER A 75 2.77 6.89 -19.62
N LEU A 76 2.35 5.89 -18.86
CA LEU A 76 1.61 4.76 -19.42
C LEU A 76 0.27 5.28 -19.92
N ASP A 77 -0.11 4.87 -21.13
CA ASP A 77 -1.38 5.26 -21.76
C ASP A 77 -2.53 4.74 -20.89
N ARG A 78 -2.97 5.60 -19.95
CA ARG A 78 -3.95 5.28 -18.91
C ARG A 78 -5.39 5.32 -19.43
N ALA A 79 -5.58 5.58 -20.71
CA ALA A 79 -6.89 5.58 -21.33
C ALA A 79 -7.62 4.23 -21.16
N ASP A 80 -6.84 3.16 -21.01
CA ASP A 80 -7.34 1.79 -20.82
C ASP A 80 -7.25 1.30 -19.34
N SER A 81 -6.87 2.16 -18.38
CA SER A 81 -6.88 1.78 -16.95
C SER A 81 -8.28 1.95 -16.37
N ASP A 82 -8.69 1.02 -15.50
CA ASP A 82 -9.97 1.08 -14.79
C ASP A 82 -10.02 2.18 -13.69
N VAL A 83 -8.92 2.97 -13.54
CA VAL A 83 -8.85 4.08 -12.60
C VAL A 83 -9.70 5.24 -13.08
N ILE A 84 -10.59 5.77 -12.23
CA ILE A 84 -11.40 6.94 -12.55
C ILE A 84 -10.53 8.19 -12.78
N ASP A 85 -10.96 9.09 -13.67
CA ASP A 85 -10.19 10.27 -14.08
C ASP A 85 -9.71 11.11 -12.89
N GLU A 86 -10.54 11.31 -11.88
CA GLU A 86 -10.24 12.07 -10.66
C GLU A 86 -9.12 11.45 -9.80
N ALA A 87 -8.94 10.13 -9.87
CA ALA A 87 -7.96 9.38 -9.10
C ALA A 87 -6.62 9.21 -9.82
N ARG A 88 -6.55 9.45 -11.13
CA ARG A 88 -5.36 9.16 -11.96
C ARG A 88 -4.08 9.85 -11.53
N GLU A 89 -4.17 10.95 -10.82
CA GLU A 89 -3.00 11.63 -10.28
C GLU A 89 -2.47 10.99 -9.00
N TRP A 90 -3.30 10.21 -8.30
CA TRP A 90 -3.04 9.71 -6.94
C TRP A 90 -3.00 8.20 -6.83
N VAL A 91 -3.66 7.49 -7.75
CA VAL A 91 -3.76 6.03 -7.76
C VAL A 91 -3.04 5.46 -8.98
N ALA A 92 -2.10 4.55 -8.75
CA ALA A 92 -1.40 3.83 -9.80
C ALA A 92 -1.88 2.38 -9.87
N VAL A 93 -2.07 1.87 -11.08
CA VAL A 93 -2.28 0.44 -11.31
C VAL A 93 -0.92 -0.27 -11.37
N ILE A 94 -0.71 -1.21 -10.46
CA ILE A 94 0.46 -2.07 -10.44
C ILE A 94 0.05 -3.44 -10.97
N ALA A 95 0.40 -3.73 -12.22
CA ALA A 95 0.04 -4.97 -12.87
C ALA A 95 1.10 -5.37 -13.91
N SER A 96 1.26 -6.67 -14.13
CA SER A 96 2.01 -7.25 -15.25
C SER A 96 1.11 -7.62 -16.42
N VAL A 97 -0.20 -7.34 -16.32
CA VAL A 97 -1.21 -7.73 -17.30
C VAL A 97 -1.11 -6.87 -18.55
N LYS A 98 -1.35 -7.50 -19.71
CA LYS A 98 -1.49 -6.80 -20.99
C LYS A 98 -2.93 -6.94 -21.49
N LYS A 99 -3.52 -5.81 -21.90
CA LYS A 99 -4.80 -5.78 -22.61
C LYS A 99 -4.53 -5.38 -24.06
N ASP A 100 -4.99 -6.18 -25.02
CA ASP A 100 -4.74 -5.97 -26.45
C ASP A 100 -3.25 -5.77 -26.81
N GLY A 101 -2.36 -6.48 -26.10
CA GLY A 101 -0.91 -6.41 -26.30
C GLY A 101 -0.22 -5.23 -25.62
N LYS A 102 -0.97 -4.29 -25.03
CA LYS A 102 -0.45 -3.12 -24.28
C LYS A 102 -0.45 -3.41 -22.78
N ALA A 103 0.62 -3.02 -22.09
CA ALA A 103 0.70 -3.10 -20.63
C ALA A 103 -0.31 -2.12 -20.01
N ILE A 104 -1.17 -2.59 -19.09
CA ILE A 104 -2.14 -1.75 -18.38
C ILE A 104 -1.63 -1.27 -17.01
N GLY A 105 -0.47 -1.73 -16.58
CA GLY A 105 0.15 -1.35 -15.30
C GLY A 105 1.63 -1.04 -15.45
N SER A 106 2.21 -0.54 -14.37
CA SER A 106 3.62 -0.13 -14.32
C SER A 106 4.60 -1.27 -14.04
N LEU A 107 4.10 -2.47 -13.69
CA LEU A 107 4.95 -3.61 -13.38
C LEU A 107 5.29 -4.38 -14.66
N GLY A 108 6.61 -4.53 -14.92
CA GLY A 108 7.10 -5.46 -15.94
C GLY A 108 7.17 -6.90 -15.42
N ASN A 109 7.72 -7.82 -16.24
CA ASN A 109 7.99 -9.21 -15.85
C ASN A 109 9.33 -9.34 -15.08
N TYR A 110 9.72 -8.35 -14.32
CA TYR A 110 10.99 -8.32 -13.60
C TYR A 110 10.80 -8.73 -12.15
N GLU A 111 11.75 -9.49 -11.62
CA GLU A 111 11.88 -9.69 -10.19
C GLU A 111 12.16 -8.34 -9.52
N LEU A 112 11.36 -8.00 -8.51
CA LEU A 112 11.52 -6.75 -7.80
C LEU A 112 12.62 -6.91 -6.75
N VAL A 113 13.56 -5.99 -6.76
CA VAL A 113 14.56 -5.86 -5.69
C VAL A 113 13.90 -5.24 -4.45
N TRP A 114 14.42 -5.57 -3.28
CA TRP A 114 14.05 -4.88 -2.04
C TRP A 114 14.28 -3.39 -2.16
N HIS A 115 13.26 -2.59 -1.89
CA HIS A 115 13.31 -1.13 -2.02
C HIS A 115 12.35 -0.47 -1.04
N THR A 116 12.48 0.84 -0.90
CA THR A 116 11.50 1.72 -0.29
C THR A 116 10.93 2.61 -1.39
N ASP A 117 9.62 2.72 -1.47
CA ASP A 117 8.95 3.55 -2.47
C ASP A 117 9.39 5.00 -2.36
N MET A 118 9.64 5.61 -3.51
CA MET A 118 9.92 7.05 -3.67
C MET A 118 10.99 7.61 -2.71
N SER A 119 11.93 6.77 -2.26
CA SER A 119 13.03 7.17 -1.36
C SER A 119 13.99 8.19 -1.98
N TYR A 120 13.89 8.45 -3.28
CA TYR A 120 14.63 9.48 -4.01
C TYR A 120 14.01 10.88 -3.88
N ASN A 121 12.83 11.02 -3.32
CA ASN A 121 12.22 12.32 -3.04
C ASN A 121 12.88 12.95 -1.80
N GLU A 122 12.96 14.27 -1.78
CA GLU A 122 13.44 15.03 -0.61
C GLU A 122 12.56 14.76 0.63
N LEU A 123 11.26 14.65 0.43
CA LEU A 123 10.29 14.18 1.41
C LEU A 123 9.66 12.89 0.88
N PRO A 124 10.14 11.72 1.32
CA PRO A 124 9.52 10.46 0.91
C PRO A 124 8.11 10.30 1.49
N PRO A 125 7.22 9.56 0.82
CA PRO A 125 5.88 9.32 1.32
C PRO A 125 5.92 8.61 2.67
N ARG A 126 5.01 9.01 3.54
CA ARG A 126 4.92 8.47 4.90
C ARG A 126 4.45 7.02 4.92
N ALA A 127 3.58 6.65 3.99
CA ALA A 127 3.01 5.32 3.84
C ALA A 127 2.63 5.05 2.39
N SER A 128 2.60 3.78 2.00
CA SER A 128 2.00 3.31 0.75
C SER A 128 0.82 2.42 1.08
N LEU A 129 -0.32 2.63 0.41
CA LEU A 129 -1.51 1.80 0.53
C LEU A 129 -1.70 1.01 -0.76
N LEU A 130 -1.75 -0.31 -0.64
CA LEU A 130 -1.97 -1.21 -1.76
C LEU A 130 -3.34 -1.87 -1.63
N TYR A 131 -4.17 -1.75 -2.67
CA TYR A 131 -5.44 -2.43 -2.77
C TYR A 131 -5.38 -3.51 -3.84
N SER A 132 -5.53 -4.78 -3.43
CA SER A 132 -5.46 -5.92 -4.34
C SER A 132 -6.78 -6.08 -5.10
N LEU A 133 -6.75 -5.88 -6.41
CA LEU A 133 -7.89 -6.12 -7.32
C LEU A 133 -8.00 -7.60 -7.67
N GLU A 134 -6.86 -8.25 -7.96
CA GLU A 134 -6.77 -9.67 -8.26
C GLU A 134 -5.68 -10.31 -7.41
N VAL A 135 -5.99 -11.44 -6.81
CA VAL A 135 -5.05 -12.23 -6.01
C VAL A 135 -4.86 -13.59 -6.67
N PRO A 136 -3.64 -13.96 -7.08
CA PRO A 136 -3.39 -15.25 -7.69
C PRO A 136 -3.61 -16.39 -6.69
N ALA A 137 -4.04 -17.55 -7.18
CA ALA A 137 -4.24 -18.73 -6.33
C ALA A 137 -2.92 -19.25 -5.73
N HIS A 138 -1.79 -19.00 -6.40
CA HIS A 138 -0.45 -19.40 -5.96
C HIS A 138 0.58 -18.32 -6.30
N GLY A 139 1.50 -18.05 -5.37
CA GLY A 139 2.57 -17.05 -5.56
C GLY A 139 2.07 -15.61 -5.44
N GLY A 140 2.84 -14.66 -5.98
CA GLY A 140 2.52 -13.23 -5.98
C GLY A 140 2.57 -12.59 -4.58
N ASN A 141 3.31 -13.17 -3.65
CA ASN A 141 3.44 -12.64 -2.29
C ASN A 141 4.22 -11.32 -2.28
N THR A 142 3.73 -10.35 -1.52
CA THR A 142 4.48 -9.14 -1.21
C THR A 142 5.28 -9.38 0.07
N GLY A 143 6.60 -9.26 -0.02
CA GLY A 143 7.50 -9.37 1.12
C GLY A 143 7.75 -8.02 1.77
N PHE A 144 7.88 -7.99 3.10
CA PHE A 144 8.24 -6.79 3.86
C PHE A 144 9.41 -7.08 4.79
N LEU A 145 10.31 -6.11 4.95
CA LEU A 145 11.45 -6.16 5.85
C LEU A 145 11.31 -5.11 6.96
N ASN A 146 11.53 -5.53 8.20
CA ASN A 146 11.61 -4.61 9.32
C ASN A 146 13.02 -3.99 9.37
N MET A 147 13.16 -2.75 8.91
CA MET A 147 14.43 -2.04 8.88
C MET A 147 14.98 -1.70 10.27
N TYR A 148 14.14 -1.63 11.30
CA TYR A 148 14.62 -1.48 12.67
C TYR A 148 15.40 -2.72 13.12
N CYS A 149 14.94 -3.93 12.77
CA CYS A 149 15.69 -5.15 13.06
C CYS A 149 17.03 -5.17 12.33
N LEU A 150 17.09 -4.76 11.07
CA LEU A 150 18.32 -4.72 10.29
C LEU A 150 19.33 -3.72 10.86
N LEU A 151 18.87 -2.56 11.34
CA LEU A 151 19.73 -1.55 11.94
C LEU A 151 20.49 -2.08 13.17
N TYR A 152 19.87 -2.95 13.96
CA TYR A 152 20.48 -3.52 15.17
C TYR A 152 21.31 -4.78 14.92
N THR A 153 21.11 -5.46 13.79
CA THR A 153 21.75 -6.76 13.49
C THR A 153 22.85 -6.66 12.44
N SER A 154 22.88 -5.58 11.66
CA SER A 154 23.93 -5.36 10.64
C SER A 154 25.09 -4.55 11.23
N PRO A 155 26.36 -4.94 10.94
CA PRO A 155 27.50 -4.11 11.30
C PRO A 155 27.36 -2.75 10.61
N SER A 156 27.57 -1.68 11.38
CA SER A 156 27.52 -0.32 10.84
C SER A 156 28.74 -0.09 9.93
N PRO A 157 28.56 0.44 8.72
CA PRO A 157 29.68 0.82 7.87
C PRO A 157 30.46 2.04 8.40
N ARG A 158 30.12 2.55 9.57
CA ARG A 158 30.74 3.72 10.21
C ARG A 158 31.62 3.37 11.41
N ASP A 159 31.74 2.11 11.76
CA ASP A 159 32.62 1.60 12.82
C ASP A 159 33.98 1.19 12.25
#